data_7c7ff2b38240766383ee6ad3a497a2f0
#
_entry.id   7c7ff2b38240766383ee6ad3a497a2f0
#
_cell.length_a   1.000
_cell.length_b   1.000
_cell.length_c   1.000
_cell.angle_alpha   90.00
_cell.angle_beta   90.00
_cell.angle_gamma   90.00
#
_symmetry.space_group_name_H-M   'P 1'
#
loop_
_entity.id
_entity.type
_entity.pdbx_description
1 polymer ?
#
loop_
_entity_poly.entity_id
_entity_poly.type
_entity_poly.pdbx_seq_one_letter_code
_entity_poly.pdbx_strand_id
1 'polypeptide(L)'
;MADAKAAKKPVRRSTAKRKKHEAAPRSRGVAPDALGAGSPPAAVARLAEAIEGDGGSVLATYRDPLGGNWQLFAGLPIDLVEPTPYQRDLSEAHVAKLCSAMDRLGRYLDPMVVVRTDDGHYWTPNGNHRLAALRTLGARAAVAIVVPEAEVARRILLLNTEKAHNLRERALEVARLAQNLATLDDRPEREFEAEFEEPALITLGLCYMENGRFAGGAYHPILRRIDKFLGSALPKALEVRKERAARVLELEEAVSAAVAALKARGFDSPYLRAFVVARINPIRFKRGAKVEFDETIEKMTSAARRFNADRVREDQVARAGGPPDE
;
A
#
# COMPACT_ATOMS: atom_id res chain seq x y z
N MET A 1 -52.00 -41.91 -5.93
CA MET A 1 -51.80 -40.52 -5.46
C MET A 1 -50.32 -40.33 -5.20
N ALA A 2 -49.60 -39.71 -6.12
CA ALA A 2 -48.17 -39.47 -6.04
C ALA A 2 -47.95 -37.97 -5.96
N ASP A 3 -47.44 -37.49 -4.79
CA ASP A 3 -47.09 -36.10 -4.57
C ASP A 3 -45.73 -35.75 -5.23
N ALA A 4 -45.79 -34.90 -6.22
CA ALA A 4 -44.62 -34.34 -6.89
C ALA A 4 -44.06 -33.17 -6.06
N LYS A 5 -42.89 -33.38 -5.43
CA LYS A 5 -42.10 -32.30 -4.81
C LYS A 5 -41.48 -31.40 -5.87
N ALA A 6 -41.98 -30.17 -5.99
CA ALA A 6 -41.43 -29.14 -6.84
C ALA A 6 -40.04 -28.71 -6.35
N ALA A 7 -39.01 -28.86 -7.18
CA ALA A 7 -37.64 -28.39 -6.92
C ALA A 7 -37.58 -26.86 -7.05
N LYS A 8 -37.23 -26.15 -5.97
CA LYS A 8 -36.96 -24.70 -5.98
C LYS A 8 -35.70 -24.42 -6.77
N LYS A 9 -35.83 -23.65 -7.88
CA LYS A 9 -34.69 -23.11 -8.65
C LYS A 9 -33.84 -22.19 -7.78
N PRO A 10 -32.49 -22.23 -7.87
CA PRO A 10 -31.63 -21.33 -7.14
C PRO A 10 -31.78 -19.90 -7.65
N VAL A 11 -32.05 -18.98 -6.72
CA VAL A 11 -32.10 -17.54 -6.96
C VAL A 11 -30.70 -17.06 -7.38
N ARG A 12 -30.55 -16.62 -8.63
CA ARG A 12 -29.38 -15.94 -9.13
C ARG A 12 -29.24 -14.61 -8.37
N ARG A 13 -28.28 -14.52 -7.44
CA ARG A 13 -27.86 -13.22 -6.89
C ARG A 13 -27.30 -12.37 -8.03
N SER A 14 -27.98 -11.26 -8.35
CA SER A 14 -27.47 -10.26 -9.28
C SER A 14 -26.20 -9.68 -8.70
N THR A 15 -25.11 -9.77 -9.43
CA THR A 15 -23.90 -8.98 -9.16
C THR A 15 -24.29 -7.52 -9.42
N ALA A 16 -24.49 -6.76 -8.36
CA ALA A 16 -24.75 -5.33 -8.46
C ALA A 16 -23.58 -4.69 -9.22
N LYS A 17 -23.82 -4.24 -10.46
CA LYS A 17 -22.87 -3.47 -11.24
C LYS A 17 -22.50 -2.24 -10.38
N ARG A 18 -21.21 -2.05 -10.07
CA ARG A 18 -20.70 -0.81 -9.48
C ARG A 18 -21.27 0.35 -10.32
N LYS A 19 -22.09 1.20 -9.70
CA LYS A 19 -22.59 2.43 -10.34
C LYS A 19 -21.36 3.21 -10.79
N LYS A 20 -21.27 3.52 -12.09
CA LYS A 20 -20.27 4.49 -12.58
C LYS A 20 -20.55 5.80 -11.84
N HIS A 21 -19.49 6.43 -11.32
CA HIS A 21 -19.58 7.76 -10.78
C HIS A 21 -20.05 8.70 -11.91
N GLU A 22 -21.25 9.22 -11.81
CA GLU A 22 -21.71 10.30 -12.69
C GLU A 22 -21.03 11.60 -12.25
N ALA A 23 -20.65 12.43 -13.23
CA ALA A 23 -20.08 13.73 -12.93
C ALA A 23 -21.06 14.56 -12.10
N ALA A 24 -20.63 15.00 -10.93
CA ALA A 24 -21.44 15.87 -10.09
C ALA A 24 -21.64 17.24 -10.77
N PRO A 25 -22.77 17.91 -10.54
CA PRO A 25 -22.94 19.31 -10.99
C PRO A 25 -21.82 20.20 -10.46
N ARG A 26 -21.43 21.25 -11.20
CA ARG A 26 -20.38 22.20 -10.80
C ARG A 26 -20.81 23.12 -9.64
N SER A 27 -21.27 22.54 -8.54
CA SER A 27 -21.81 23.23 -7.35
C SER A 27 -21.08 22.85 -6.07
N ARG A 28 -20.02 21.99 -6.17
CA ARG A 28 -19.25 21.53 -5.00
C ARG A 28 -17.95 22.31 -4.88
N GLY A 29 -17.62 22.66 -3.65
CA GLY A 29 -16.33 23.27 -3.31
C GLY A 29 -16.35 24.80 -3.33
N VAL A 30 -15.19 25.40 -3.46
CA VAL A 30 -14.96 26.84 -3.38
C VAL A 30 -14.80 27.41 -4.80
N ALA A 31 -15.47 28.53 -5.09
CA ALA A 31 -15.32 29.21 -6.38
C ALA A 31 -13.89 29.81 -6.52
N PRO A 32 -13.37 29.96 -7.75
CA PRO A 32 -12.00 30.41 -7.95
C PRO A 32 -11.65 31.75 -7.31
N ASP A 33 -12.55 32.72 -7.37
CA ASP A 33 -12.42 34.05 -6.77
C ASP A 33 -12.47 34.06 -5.24
N ALA A 34 -13.04 32.99 -4.66
CA ALA A 34 -13.15 32.82 -3.21
C ALA A 34 -12.00 31.99 -2.59
N LEU A 35 -11.10 31.39 -3.38
CA LEU A 35 -10.03 30.54 -2.84
C LEU A 35 -9.09 31.30 -1.89
N GLY A 36 -8.75 32.55 -2.23
CA GLY A 36 -7.90 33.42 -1.40
C GLY A 36 -8.69 34.36 -0.49
N ALA A 37 -10.03 34.29 -0.49
CA ALA A 37 -10.85 35.22 0.27
C ALA A 37 -11.03 34.81 1.73
N GLY A 38 -11.11 35.80 2.63
CA GLY A 38 -11.30 35.60 4.07
C GLY A 38 -9.99 35.55 4.85
N SER A 39 -10.11 35.49 6.16
CA SER A 39 -8.96 35.38 7.06
C SER A 39 -8.71 33.94 7.46
N PRO A 40 -7.47 33.46 7.41
CA PRO A 40 -7.12 32.11 7.83
C PRO A 40 -7.33 31.96 9.35
N PRO A 41 -7.68 30.76 9.84
CA PRO A 41 -7.74 30.47 11.28
C PRO A 41 -6.38 30.73 11.96
N ALA A 42 -6.42 31.03 13.26
CA ALA A 42 -5.19 31.29 14.03
C ALA A 42 -4.14 30.17 13.96
N ALA A 43 -4.57 28.91 13.81
CA ALA A 43 -3.66 27.79 13.62
C ALA A 43 -2.87 27.89 12.31
N VAL A 44 -3.51 28.30 11.22
CA VAL A 44 -2.87 28.51 9.92
C VAL A 44 -1.95 29.72 9.93
N ALA A 45 -2.34 30.80 10.60
CA ALA A 45 -1.49 31.96 10.78
C ALA A 45 -0.21 31.62 11.57
N ARG A 46 -0.32 30.87 12.67
CA ARG A 46 0.85 30.36 13.43
C ARG A 46 1.74 29.44 12.58
N LEU A 47 1.15 28.62 11.72
CA LEU A 47 1.92 27.78 10.81
C LEU A 47 2.70 28.62 9.81
N ALA A 48 2.11 29.70 9.29
CA ALA A 48 2.80 30.64 8.40
C ALA A 48 4.00 31.29 9.11
N GLU A 49 3.81 31.79 10.34
CA GLU A 49 4.88 32.34 11.17
C GLU A 49 6.00 31.30 11.44
N ALA A 50 5.62 30.05 11.72
CA ALA A 50 6.57 28.97 11.91
C ALA A 50 7.39 28.67 10.67
N ILE A 51 6.78 28.66 9.46
CA ILE A 51 7.47 28.48 8.18
C ILE A 51 8.51 29.58 7.98
N GLU A 52 8.17 30.83 8.28
CA GLU A 52 9.09 31.96 8.18
C GLU A 52 10.22 31.86 9.21
N GLY A 53 9.90 31.44 10.43
CA GLY A 53 10.87 31.17 11.49
C GLY A 53 11.86 30.05 11.15
N ASP A 54 11.42 29.04 10.40
CA ASP A 54 12.27 27.95 9.90
C ASP A 54 13.15 28.39 8.70
N GLY A 55 13.06 29.66 8.28
CA GLY A 55 13.81 30.20 7.12
C GLY A 55 13.13 29.96 5.78
N GLY A 56 11.86 29.55 5.78
CA GLY A 56 11.03 29.45 4.58
C GLY A 56 10.37 30.77 4.20
N SER A 57 9.54 30.75 3.16
CA SER A 57 8.75 31.91 2.72
C SER A 57 7.35 31.46 2.31
N VAL A 58 6.31 32.06 2.89
CA VAL A 58 4.92 31.81 2.51
C VAL A 58 4.60 32.63 1.26
N LEU A 59 4.33 31.96 0.15
CA LEU A 59 4.03 32.56 -1.14
C LEU A 59 2.53 32.87 -1.30
N ALA A 60 1.67 32.00 -0.73
CA ALA A 60 0.21 32.19 -0.70
C ALA A 60 -0.43 31.39 0.43
N THR A 61 -1.51 31.94 0.99
CA THR A 61 -2.44 31.24 1.89
C THR A 61 -3.79 31.17 1.20
N TYR A 62 -4.33 29.98 1.03
CA TYR A 62 -5.54 29.76 0.23
C TYR A 62 -6.33 28.55 0.73
N ARG A 63 -7.56 28.41 0.22
CA ARG A 63 -8.43 27.26 0.51
C ARG A 63 -8.35 26.24 -0.63
N ASP A 64 -8.29 24.96 -0.31
CA ASP A 64 -8.42 23.93 -1.34
C ASP A 64 -9.78 24.02 -2.07
N PRO A 65 -9.82 23.75 -3.37
CA PRO A 65 -11.02 23.97 -4.17
C PRO A 65 -12.15 22.97 -3.89
N LEU A 66 -11.88 21.83 -3.24
CA LEU A 66 -12.87 20.78 -3.03
C LEU A 66 -13.52 20.84 -1.64
N GLY A 67 -12.71 20.92 -0.59
CA GLY A 67 -13.15 20.91 0.81
C GLY A 67 -13.19 22.30 1.44
N GLY A 68 -12.52 23.28 0.84
CA GLY A 68 -12.38 24.64 1.38
C GLY A 68 -11.43 24.72 2.57
N ASN A 69 -10.57 23.70 2.77
CA ASN A 69 -9.60 23.69 3.86
C ASN A 69 -8.44 24.63 3.54
N TRP A 70 -7.94 25.33 4.55
CA TRP A 70 -6.82 26.23 4.39
C TRP A 70 -5.50 25.48 4.16
N GLN A 71 -4.71 25.96 3.23
CA GLN A 71 -3.39 25.46 2.86
C GLN A 71 -2.44 26.61 2.62
N LEU A 72 -1.13 26.35 2.72
CA LEU A 72 -0.09 27.33 2.44
C LEU A 72 0.75 26.86 1.24
N PHE A 73 0.99 27.76 0.31
CA PHE A 73 1.98 27.54 -0.73
C PHE A 73 3.25 28.22 -0.30
N ALA A 74 4.36 27.48 -0.17
CA ALA A 74 5.57 27.97 0.47
C ALA A 74 6.84 27.47 -0.22
N GLY A 75 7.88 28.32 -0.19
CA GLY A 75 9.27 27.93 -0.43
C GLY A 75 9.90 27.52 0.89
N LEU A 76 10.46 26.32 0.96
CA LEU A 76 11.05 25.75 2.17
C LEU A 76 12.54 25.48 1.97
N PRO A 77 13.38 25.64 3.00
CA PRO A 77 14.75 25.17 2.96
C PRO A 77 14.78 23.67 2.66
N ILE A 78 15.54 23.26 1.65
CA ILE A 78 15.51 21.87 1.18
C ILE A 78 16.00 20.87 2.23
N ASP A 79 16.87 21.33 3.12
CA ASP A 79 17.45 20.50 4.17
C ASP A 79 16.44 20.14 5.27
N LEU A 80 15.37 20.94 5.42
CA LEU A 80 14.28 20.68 6.36
C LEU A 80 13.16 19.80 5.79
N VAL A 81 13.18 19.54 4.46
CA VAL A 81 12.15 18.67 3.83
C VAL A 81 12.64 17.24 3.80
N GLU A 82 11.90 16.33 4.39
CA GLU A 82 12.26 14.93 4.52
C GLU A 82 11.17 13.98 3.98
N PRO A 83 11.53 12.79 3.51
CA PRO A 83 10.53 11.76 3.23
C PRO A 83 9.89 11.28 4.51
N THR A 84 8.61 10.87 4.47
CA THR A 84 7.99 10.20 5.62
C THR A 84 8.68 8.86 5.90
N PRO A 85 8.77 8.43 7.18
CA PRO A 85 9.49 7.20 7.58
C PRO A 85 8.96 5.92 6.94
N TYR A 86 7.73 5.93 6.42
CA TYR A 86 7.07 4.77 5.83
C TYR A 86 7.08 4.77 4.29
N GLN A 87 7.71 5.76 3.64
CA GLN A 87 7.84 5.75 2.19
C GLN A 87 8.76 4.63 1.71
N ARG A 88 8.54 4.25 0.43
CA ARG A 88 9.36 3.27 -0.27
C ARG A 88 10.78 3.77 -0.51
N ASP A 89 11.66 2.80 -0.75
CA ASP A 89 13.06 3.06 -1.08
C ASP A 89 13.19 3.84 -2.42
N LEU A 90 14.22 4.67 -2.50
CA LEU A 90 14.51 5.43 -3.71
C LEU A 90 15.01 4.50 -4.83
N SER A 91 14.48 4.72 -6.03
CA SER A 91 15.02 4.14 -7.24
C SER A 91 16.03 5.12 -7.85
N GLU A 92 17.32 4.78 -7.81
CA GLU A 92 18.40 5.62 -8.38
C GLU A 92 18.16 5.94 -9.87
N ALA A 93 17.70 4.93 -10.64
CA ALA A 93 17.39 5.13 -12.06
C ALA A 93 16.24 6.13 -12.27
N HIS A 94 15.25 6.15 -11.37
CA HIS A 94 14.15 7.12 -11.44
C HIS A 94 14.60 8.52 -11.03
N VAL A 95 15.43 8.65 -9.99
CA VAL A 95 16.04 9.93 -9.59
C VAL A 95 16.88 10.50 -10.74
N ALA A 96 17.74 9.70 -11.38
CA ALA A 96 18.55 10.15 -12.51
C ALA A 96 17.70 10.66 -13.69
N LYS A 97 16.59 9.99 -14.00
CA LYS A 97 15.64 10.46 -15.02
C LYS A 97 15.00 11.80 -14.66
N LEU A 98 14.61 11.98 -13.38
CA LEU A 98 14.05 13.24 -12.90
C LEU A 98 15.08 14.37 -12.95
N CYS A 99 16.33 14.13 -12.52
CA CYS A 99 17.42 15.10 -12.63
C CYS A 99 17.58 15.55 -14.08
N SER A 100 17.70 14.62 -15.02
CA SER A 100 17.85 14.93 -16.44
C SER A 100 16.67 15.72 -17.00
N ALA A 101 15.44 15.43 -16.56
CA ALA A 101 14.25 16.13 -16.99
C ALA A 101 14.21 17.56 -16.42
N MET A 102 14.49 17.75 -15.13
CA MET A 102 14.49 19.05 -14.46
C MET A 102 15.60 19.95 -14.99
N ASP A 103 16.82 19.43 -15.18
CA ASP A 103 17.96 20.17 -15.73
C ASP A 103 17.65 20.64 -17.16
N ARG A 104 17.08 19.78 -18.01
CA ARG A 104 16.69 20.12 -19.37
C ARG A 104 15.57 21.16 -19.43
N LEU A 105 14.62 21.15 -18.51
CA LEU A 105 13.55 22.14 -18.41
C LEU A 105 14.02 23.47 -17.82
N GLY A 106 15.11 23.45 -17.04
CA GLY A 106 15.63 24.61 -16.32
C GLY A 106 14.67 25.20 -15.29
N ARG A 107 13.67 24.41 -14.85
CA ARG A 107 12.67 24.85 -13.85
C ARG A 107 12.00 23.70 -13.14
N TYR A 108 11.52 23.97 -11.93
CA TYR A 108 10.72 23.06 -11.13
C TYR A 108 9.23 23.45 -11.21
N LEU A 109 8.37 22.54 -11.68
CA LEU A 109 6.96 22.81 -11.98
C LEU A 109 5.96 21.98 -11.16
N ASP A 110 6.42 21.07 -10.32
CA ASP A 110 5.56 20.10 -9.64
C ASP A 110 5.74 20.17 -8.12
N PRO A 111 5.06 21.11 -7.41
CA PRO A 111 5.19 21.29 -5.98
C PRO A 111 4.94 20.00 -5.20
N MET A 112 5.71 19.80 -4.13
CA MET A 112 5.47 18.69 -3.21
C MET A 112 4.33 19.03 -2.24
N VAL A 113 3.64 18.01 -1.72
CA VAL A 113 2.76 18.18 -0.57
C VAL A 113 3.58 17.85 0.67
N VAL A 114 3.51 18.69 1.70
CA VAL A 114 4.23 18.48 2.95
C VAL A 114 3.36 18.80 4.16
N VAL A 115 3.73 18.23 5.31
CA VAL A 115 3.23 18.63 6.63
C VAL A 115 4.41 19.00 7.51
N ARG A 116 4.27 20.04 8.31
CA ARG A 116 5.28 20.44 9.29
C ARG A 116 5.18 19.51 10.52
N THR A 117 6.31 19.01 10.97
CA THR A 117 6.44 18.22 12.20
C THR A 117 6.71 19.11 13.41
N ASP A 118 6.53 18.58 14.61
CA ASP A 118 6.72 19.37 15.84
C ASP A 118 8.15 19.83 16.06
N ASP A 119 9.13 19.13 15.49
CA ASP A 119 10.57 19.44 15.54
C ASP A 119 11.04 20.43 14.46
N GLY A 120 10.11 20.97 13.64
CA GLY A 120 10.41 21.98 12.61
C GLY A 120 10.85 21.44 11.27
N HIS A 121 10.74 20.13 11.04
CA HIS A 121 10.96 19.52 9.74
C HIS A 121 9.65 19.45 8.93
N TYR A 122 9.76 19.10 7.67
CA TYR A 122 8.63 19.01 6.74
C TYR A 122 8.59 17.63 6.08
N TRP A 123 7.67 16.80 6.48
CA TRP A 123 7.50 15.48 5.88
C TRP A 123 6.74 15.56 4.56
N THR A 124 7.33 15.02 3.49
CA THR A 124 6.66 14.85 2.21
C THR A 124 6.17 13.41 2.03
N PRO A 125 4.86 13.15 2.11
CA PRO A 125 4.30 11.81 1.86
C PRO A 125 4.30 11.45 0.37
N ASN A 126 4.49 12.44 -0.50
CA ASN A 126 4.45 12.27 -1.95
C ASN A 126 5.49 13.14 -2.64
N GLY A 127 6.70 12.67 -2.83
CA GLY A 127 7.71 13.47 -3.51
C GLY A 127 9.15 13.05 -3.27
N ASN A 128 9.37 11.90 -2.61
CA ASN A 128 10.71 11.45 -2.25
C ASN A 128 11.71 11.45 -3.43
N HIS A 129 11.33 10.93 -4.60
CA HIS A 129 12.18 10.94 -5.78
C HIS A 129 12.44 12.37 -6.32
N ARG A 130 11.44 13.27 -6.23
CA ARG A 130 11.59 14.67 -6.60
C ARG A 130 12.51 15.43 -5.64
N LEU A 131 12.34 15.19 -4.33
CA LEU A 131 13.21 15.73 -3.29
C LEU A 131 14.67 15.28 -3.50
N ALA A 132 14.89 13.98 -3.74
CA ALA A 132 16.21 13.45 -4.03
C ALA A 132 16.82 14.06 -5.31
N ALA A 133 16.02 14.24 -6.36
CA ALA A 133 16.49 14.88 -7.59
C ALA A 133 16.86 16.35 -7.37
N LEU A 134 16.04 17.12 -6.64
CA LEU A 134 16.35 18.50 -6.27
C LEU A 134 17.65 18.61 -5.45
N ARG A 135 17.85 17.73 -4.48
CA ARG A 135 19.10 17.67 -3.69
C ARG A 135 20.31 17.34 -4.56
N THR A 136 20.17 16.36 -5.47
CA THR A 136 21.22 15.99 -6.42
C THR A 136 21.60 17.13 -7.35
N LEU A 137 20.63 17.96 -7.76
CA LEU A 137 20.84 19.15 -8.58
C LEU A 137 21.35 20.37 -7.78
N GLY A 138 21.52 20.25 -6.47
CA GLY A 138 22.01 21.33 -5.62
C GLY A 138 20.99 22.44 -5.36
N ALA A 139 19.69 22.14 -5.43
CA ALA A 139 18.65 23.12 -5.13
C ALA A 139 18.74 23.58 -3.66
N ARG A 140 18.56 24.86 -3.40
CA ARG A 140 18.57 25.47 -2.05
C ARG A 140 17.21 25.48 -1.39
N ALA A 141 16.15 25.38 -2.18
CA ALA A 141 14.77 25.43 -1.71
C ALA A 141 13.90 24.41 -2.44
N ALA A 142 12.84 23.98 -1.78
CA ALA A 142 11.75 23.22 -2.36
C ALA A 142 10.45 24.02 -2.29
N VAL A 143 9.66 24.02 -3.37
CA VAL A 143 8.33 24.62 -3.36
C VAL A 143 7.32 23.56 -2.99
N ALA A 144 6.45 23.85 -2.03
CA ALA A 144 5.52 22.89 -1.47
C ALA A 144 4.14 23.49 -1.15
N ILE A 145 3.15 22.63 -1.17
CA ILE A 145 1.84 22.85 -0.53
C ILE A 145 1.93 22.34 0.88
N VAL A 146 1.91 23.22 1.87
CA VAL A 146 1.95 22.87 3.28
C VAL A 146 0.52 22.69 3.79
N VAL A 147 0.21 21.48 4.24
CA VAL A 147 -1.09 21.12 4.80
C VAL A 147 -1.00 21.22 6.33
N PRO A 148 -1.92 21.95 6.99
CA PRO A 148 -1.87 22.13 8.44
C PRO A 148 -2.09 20.84 9.25
N GLU A 149 -2.88 19.90 8.72
CA GLU A 149 -3.27 18.68 9.41
C GLU A 149 -2.26 17.56 9.16
N ALA A 150 -1.46 17.18 10.16
CA ALA A 150 -0.47 16.10 10.06
C ALA A 150 -1.09 14.74 9.64
N GLU A 151 -2.36 14.50 10.01
CA GLU A 151 -3.07 13.28 9.63
C GLU A 151 -3.27 13.16 8.11
N VAL A 152 -3.32 14.27 7.39
CA VAL A 152 -3.43 14.28 5.92
C VAL A 152 -2.23 13.63 5.27
N ALA A 153 -1.02 13.77 5.83
CA ALA A 153 0.18 13.09 5.34
C ALA A 153 -0.01 11.56 5.30
N ARG A 154 -0.69 11.00 6.28
CA ARG A 154 -0.98 9.57 6.39
C ARG A 154 -2.01 9.13 5.33
N ARG A 155 -2.97 10.00 5.00
CA ARG A 155 -4.03 9.72 4.02
C ARG A 155 -3.60 9.95 2.57
N ILE A 156 -2.54 10.70 2.33
CA ILE A 156 -2.02 10.94 0.97
C ILE A 156 -1.54 9.64 0.30
N LEU A 157 -1.12 8.64 1.08
CA LEU A 157 -0.86 7.31 0.55
C LEU A 157 -2.08 6.73 -0.20
N LEU A 158 -3.29 7.03 0.27
CA LEU A 158 -4.54 6.62 -0.41
C LEU A 158 -4.74 7.33 -1.76
N LEU A 159 -4.16 8.52 -1.95
CA LEU A 159 -4.24 9.29 -3.19
C LEU A 159 -3.14 8.88 -4.19
N ASN A 160 -2.11 8.16 -3.73
CA ASN A 160 -1.05 7.65 -4.59
C ASN A 160 -1.44 6.38 -5.39
N THR A 161 -2.74 6.05 -5.42
CA THR A 161 -3.27 4.88 -6.13
C THR A 161 -3.13 4.97 -7.66
N GLU A 162 -2.65 6.08 -8.23
CA GLU A 162 -2.54 6.28 -9.67
C GLU A 162 -1.34 5.59 -10.34
N LYS A 163 -0.36 5.11 -9.58
CA LYS A 163 0.73 4.28 -10.14
C LYS A 163 0.48 2.83 -9.76
N ALA A 164 0.38 1.97 -10.75
CA ALA A 164 0.37 0.52 -10.55
C ALA A 164 1.64 0.12 -9.77
N HIS A 165 1.52 0.12 -8.45
CA HIS A 165 2.57 -0.41 -7.58
C HIS A 165 2.62 -1.91 -7.76
N ASN A 166 3.81 -2.49 -7.91
CA ASN A 166 3.89 -3.92 -7.78
C ASN A 166 3.52 -4.32 -6.33
N LEU A 167 3.00 -5.51 -6.15
CA LEU A 167 2.51 -6.00 -4.85
C LEU A 167 3.55 -5.83 -3.73
N ARG A 168 4.84 -6.03 -4.04
CA ARG A 168 5.92 -5.92 -3.06
C ARG A 168 6.06 -4.50 -2.51
N GLU A 169 6.09 -3.50 -3.38
CA GLU A 169 6.23 -2.09 -2.99
C GLU A 169 5.05 -1.66 -2.13
N ARG A 170 3.83 -2.00 -2.57
CA ARG A 170 2.60 -1.69 -1.83
C ARG A 170 2.57 -2.35 -0.46
N ALA A 171 2.95 -3.62 -0.36
CA ALA A 171 2.98 -4.35 0.91
C ALA A 171 4.01 -3.77 1.87
N LEU A 172 5.22 -3.43 1.38
CA LEU A 172 6.26 -2.78 2.20
C LEU A 172 5.81 -1.41 2.72
N GLU A 173 5.18 -0.60 1.88
CA GLU A 173 4.67 0.71 2.25
C GLU A 173 3.60 0.60 3.36
N VAL A 174 2.63 -0.30 3.19
CA VAL A 174 1.56 -0.53 4.18
C VAL A 174 2.12 -1.08 5.50
N ALA A 175 3.08 -2.00 5.46
CA ALA A 175 3.68 -2.53 6.68
C ALA A 175 4.49 -1.48 7.44
N ARG A 176 5.27 -0.63 6.76
CA ARG A 176 5.98 0.50 7.36
C ARG A 176 5.01 1.51 7.99
N LEU A 177 3.92 1.82 7.29
CA LEU A 177 2.87 2.68 7.81
C LEU A 177 2.25 2.09 9.08
N ALA A 178 1.92 0.80 9.09
CA ALA A 178 1.36 0.12 10.27
C ALA A 178 2.34 0.15 11.46
N GLN A 179 3.65 -0.07 11.21
CA GLN A 179 4.68 0.03 12.25
C GLN A 179 4.79 1.44 12.82
N ASN A 180 4.78 2.47 11.99
CA ASN A 180 4.82 3.85 12.44
C ASN A 180 3.58 4.24 13.23
N LEU A 181 2.38 3.92 12.72
CA LEU A 181 1.13 4.20 13.40
C LEU A 181 1.02 3.49 14.76
N ALA A 182 1.52 2.27 14.87
CA ALA A 182 1.53 1.53 16.14
C ALA A 182 2.35 2.20 17.24
N THR A 183 3.25 3.13 16.91
CA THR A 183 3.98 3.93 17.92
C THR A 183 3.24 5.20 18.35
N LEU A 184 2.21 5.61 17.58
CA LEU A 184 1.53 6.90 17.75
C LEU A 184 0.06 6.76 18.16
N ASP A 185 -0.55 5.58 17.92
CA ASP A 185 -2.00 5.40 17.99
C ASP A 185 -2.31 3.97 18.46
N ASP A 186 -3.17 3.85 19.45
CA ASP A 186 -3.58 2.59 20.07
C ASP A 186 -5.00 2.16 19.68
N ARG A 187 -5.64 2.89 18.75
CA ARG A 187 -6.95 2.48 18.21
C ARG A 187 -6.89 1.07 17.61
N PRO A 188 -8.03 0.36 17.53
CA PRO A 188 -8.11 -0.94 16.89
C PRO A 188 -7.64 -0.93 15.44
N GLU A 189 -6.88 -1.95 15.01
CA GLU A 189 -6.36 -2.05 13.63
C GLU A 189 -7.45 -1.88 12.57
N ARG A 190 -8.66 -2.39 12.81
CA ARG A 190 -9.80 -2.28 11.88
C ARG A 190 -10.25 -0.84 11.59
N GLU A 191 -9.88 0.13 12.42
CA GLU A 191 -10.20 1.54 12.20
C GLU A 191 -9.30 2.19 11.16
N PHE A 192 -8.19 1.51 10.82
CA PHE A 192 -7.25 1.92 9.76
C PHE A 192 -7.47 1.15 8.44
N GLU A 193 -8.68 0.59 8.23
CA GLU A 193 -9.01 -0.16 7.01
C GLU A 193 -8.80 0.67 5.73
N ALA A 194 -9.07 1.97 5.79
CA ALA A 194 -8.86 2.87 4.66
C ALA A 194 -7.37 3.07 4.34
N GLU A 195 -6.53 3.15 5.36
CA GLU A 195 -5.08 3.38 5.25
C GLU A 195 -4.32 2.12 4.84
N PHE A 196 -4.74 0.95 5.31
CA PHE A 196 -4.08 -0.32 5.04
C PHE A 196 -4.65 -1.06 3.84
N GLU A 197 -5.83 -0.67 3.33
CA GLU A 197 -6.56 -1.25 2.20
C GLU A 197 -6.92 -2.74 2.38
N GLU A 198 -5.92 -3.59 2.64
CA GLU A 198 -6.07 -5.03 2.85
C GLU A 198 -5.16 -5.50 4.00
N PRO A 199 -5.68 -6.26 4.97
CA PRO A 199 -4.86 -6.76 6.07
C PRO A 199 -3.72 -7.67 5.59
N ALA A 200 -3.90 -8.35 4.46
CA ALA A 200 -2.88 -9.18 3.81
C ALA A 200 -1.62 -8.39 3.43
N LEU A 201 -1.74 -7.10 3.11
CA LEU A 201 -0.58 -6.26 2.74
C LEU A 201 0.35 -6.04 3.93
N ILE A 202 -0.18 -5.89 5.16
CA ILE A 202 0.65 -5.76 6.36
C ILE A 202 1.48 -7.04 6.55
N THR A 203 0.83 -8.20 6.50
CA THR A 203 1.48 -9.51 6.67
C THR A 203 2.52 -9.77 5.58
N LEU A 204 2.19 -9.49 4.31
CA LEU A 204 3.12 -9.63 3.18
C LEU A 204 4.32 -8.68 3.29
N GLY A 205 4.08 -7.42 3.69
CA GLY A 205 5.13 -6.43 3.87
C GLY A 205 6.13 -6.84 4.92
N LEU A 206 5.66 -7.39 6.05
CA LEU A 206 6.52 -7.97 7.08
C LEU A 206 7.34 -9.16 6.55
N CYS A 207 6.73 -10.04 5.73
CA CYS A 207 7.46 -11.11 5.05
C CYS A 207 8.56 -10.55 4.12
N TYR A 208 8.29 -9.50 3.35
CA TYR A 208 9.26 -8.87 2.46
C TYR A 208 10.38 -8.14 3.22
N MET A 209 10.10 -7.59 4.40
CA MET A 209 11.13 -6.98 5.26
C MET A 209 12.12 -8.03 5.76
N GLU A 210 11.64 -9.20 6.15
CA GLU A 210 12.46 -10.31 6.63
C GLU A 210 13.20 -11.02 5.49
N ASN A 211 12.49 -11.25 4.37
CA ASN A 211 13.03 -11.95 3.20
C ASN A 211 12.74 -11.15 1.92
N GLY A 212 13.70 -10.35 1.46
CA GLY A 212 13.57 -9.54 0.25
C GLY A 212 13.33 -10.33 -1.05
N ARG A 213 13.55 -11.67 -1.06
CA ARG A 213 13.27 -12.56 -2.19
C ARG A 213 11.97 -13.34 -2.04
N PHE A 214 11.17 -13.02 -1.03
CA PHE A 214 9.87 -13.66 -0.80
C PHE A 214 8.95 -13.52 -2.02
N ALA A 215 8.32 -14.61 -2.44
CA ALA A 215 7.45 -14.63 -3.61
C ALA A 215 5.97 -14.38 -3.23
N GLY A 216 5.68 -13.22 -2.64
CA GLY A 216 4.39 -12.87 -2.06
C GLY A 216 3.21 -12.98 -3.03
N GLY A 217 3.41 -12.76 -4.33
CA GLY A 217 2.37 -12.90 -5.36
C GLY A 217 1.73 -14.30 -5.38
N ALA A 218 2.47 -15.35 -5.06
CA ALA A 218 1.92 -16.70 -4.98
C ALA A 218 0.96 -16.88 -3.79
N TYR A 219 1.14 -16.13 -2.71
CA TYR A 219 0.38 -16.24 -1.45
C TYR A 219 -0.75 -15.21 -1.32
N HIS A 220 -0.61 -14.06 -1.96
CA HIS A 220 -1.56 -12.94 -1.85
C HIS A 220 -3.01 -13.35 -2.09
N PRO A 221 -3.38 -14.13 -3.12
CA PRO A 221 -4.77 -14.53 -3.36
C PRO A 221 -5.37 -15.36 -2.21
N ILE A 222 -4.53 -16.09 -1.47
CA ILE A 222 -4.94 -16.88 -0.31
C ILE A 222 -5.08 -15.98 0.91
N LEU A 223 -4.05 -15.18 1.20
CA LEU A 223 -4.01 -14.26 2.34
C LEU A 223 -5.17 -13.27 2.31
N ARG A 224 -5.54 -12.70 1.16
CA ARG A 224 -6.75 -11.86 1.01
C ARG A 224 -8.03 -12.52 1.50
N ARG A 225 -8.11 -13.85 1.47
CA ARG A 225 -9.31 -14.59 1.88
C ARG A 225 -9.32 -14.94 3.36
N ILE A 226 -8.15 -15.19 3.95
CA ILE A 226 -8.01 -15.69 5.31
C ILE A 226 -7.57 -14.63 6.31
N ASP A 227 -6.83 -13.64 5.86
CA ASP A 227 -6.36 -12.54 6.70
C ASP A 227 -7.46 -11.49 6.87
N LYS A 228 -7.75 -11.10 8.11
CA LYS A 228 -8.81 -10.16 8.45
C LYS A 228 -8.23 -9.07 9.34
N PHE A 229 -8.82 -7.87 9.29
CA PHE A 229 -8.50 -6.81 10.24
C PHE A 229 -8.83 -7.24 11.66
N LEU A 230 -7.92 -6.92 12.58
CA LEU A 230 -8.01 -7.29 13.98
C LEU A 230 -8.77 -6.23 14.77
N GLY A 231 -9.54 -6.68 15.76
CA GLY A 231 -10.25 -5.79 16.68
C GLY A 231 -9.39 -5.34 17.87
N SER A 232 -8.13 -5.78 17.98
CA SER A 232 -7.20 -5.37 19.03
C SER A 232 -6.53 -4.05 18.67
N ALA A 233 -6.05 -3.33 19.70
CA ALA A 233 -5.24 -2.13 19.55
C ALA A 233 -4.08 -2.37 18.55
N LEU A 234 -3.74 -1.36 17.75
CA LEU A 234 -2.80 -1.50 16.64
C LEU A 234 -1.42 -2.04 17.05
N PRO A 235 -0.80 -1.62 18.19
CA PRO A 235 0.46 -2.23 18.63
C PRO A 235 0.36 -3.73 18.88
N LYS A 236 -0.74 -4.18 19.51
CA LYS A 236 -0.99 -5.61 19.77
C LYS A 236 -1.33 -6.36 18.49
N ALA A 237 -2.08 -5.74 17.60
CA ALA A 237 -2.38 -6.29 16.28
C ALA A 237 -1.10 -6.53 15.47
N LEU A 238 -0.15 -5.60 15.54
CA LEU A 238 1.12 -5.72 14.83
C LEU A 238 1.96 -6.91 15.30
N GLU A 239 1.95 -7.22 16.61
CA GLU A 239 2.61 -8.45 17.10
C GLU A 239 1.97 -9.72 16.49
N VAL A 240 0.63 -9.79 16.45
CA VAL A 240 -0.07 -10.88 15.76
C VAL A 240 0.30 -10.94 14.27
N ARG A 241 0.49 -9.78 13.60
CA ARG A 241 0.93 -9.72 12.20
C ARG A 241 2.34 -10.26 12.02
N LYS A 242 3.26 -9.99 12.94
CA LYS A 242 4.62 -10.56 12.94
C LYS A 242 4.58 -12.09 13.07
N GLU A 243 3.78 -12.61 13.99
CA GLU A 243 3.58 -14.05 14.15
C GLU A 243 3.01 -14.70 12.87
N ARG A 244 2.01 -14.06 12.24
CA ARG A 244 1.44 -14.51 10.97
C ARG A 244 2.49 -14.49 9.84
N ALA A 245 3.29 -13.44 9.75
CA ALA A 245 4.36 -13.34 8.77
C ALA A 245 5.41 -14.45 8.95
N ALA A 246 5.82 -14.76 10.18
CA ALA A 246 6.72 -15.85 10.46
C ALA A 246 6.17 -17.21 9.99
N ARG A 247 4.87 -17.49 10.22
CA ARG A 247 4.23 -18.72 9.73
C ARG A 247 4.13 -18.77 8.20
N VAL A 248 3.93 -17.63 7.53
CA VAL A 248 3.93 -17.56 6.06
C VAL A 248 5.33 -17.81 5.51
N LEU A 249 6.38 -17.33 6.18
CA LEU A 249 7.77 -17.61 5.79
C LEU A 249 8.13 -19.08 6.00
N GLU A 250 7.67 -19.72 7.08
CA GLU A 250 7.81 -21.17 7.28
C GLU A 250 7.12 -21.98 6.16
N LEU A 251 5.94 -21.54 5.73
CA LEU A 251 5.27 -22.12 4.55
C LEU A 251 6.11 -21.94 3.28
N GLU A 252 6.69 -20.75 3.08
CA GLU A 252 7.56 -20.46 1.92
C GLU A 252 8.78 -21.37 1.88
N GLU A 253 9.40 -21.69 3.01
CA GLU A 253 10.51 -22.64 3.09
C GLU A 253 10.08 -24.03 2.63
N ALA A 254 8.93 -24.52 3.13
CA ALA A 254 8.40 -25.82 2.74
C ALA A 254 8.02 -25.86 1.25
N VAL A 255 7.46 -24.79 0.71
CA VAL A 255 7.15 -24.66 -0.73
C VAL A 255 8.43 -24.60 -1.56
N SER A 256 9.44 -23.89 -1.09
CA SER A 256 10.74 -23.81 -1.77
C SER A 256 11.42 -25.17 -1.88
N ALA A 257 11.34 -26.00 -0.84
CA ALA A 257 11.81 -27.38 -0.87
C ALA A 257 11.05 -28.22 -1.91
N ALA A 258 9.72 -28.10 -1.96
CA ALA A 258 8.91 -28.79 -2.96
C ALA A 258 9.24 -28.34 -4.39
N VAL A 259 9.48 -27.04 -4.61
CA VAL A 259 9.93 -26.50 -5.91
C VAL A 259 11.30 -27.04 -6.29
N ALA A 260 12.24 -27.10 -5.34
CA ALA A 260 13.55 -27.68 -5.58
C ALA A 260 13.48 -29.16 -6.00
N ALA A 261 12.62 -29.95 -5.35
CA ALA A 261 12.36 -31.34 -5.73
C ALA A 261 11.79 -31.48 -7.15
N LEU A 262 10.90 -30.58 -7.57
CA LEU A 262 10.40 -30.56 -8.95
C LEU A 262 11.51 -30.21 -9.95
N LYS A 263 12.34 -29.20 -9.64
CA LYS A 263 13.47 -28.82 -10.50
C LYS A 263 14.48 -29.97 -10.66
N ALA A 264 14.77 -30.71 -9.59
CA ALA A 264 15.64 -31.88 -9.64
C ALA A 264 15.12 -32.99 -10.57
N ARG A 265 13.79 -33.02 -10.84
CA ARG A 265 13.16 -33.92 -11.80
C ARG A 265 13.11 -33.35 -13.24
N GLY A 266 13.74 -32.21 -13.49
CA GLY A 266 13.81 -31.59 -14.81
C GLY A 266 12.64 -30.65 -15.15
N PHE A 267 11.76 -30.32 -14.21
CA PHE A 267 10.77 -29.28 -14.44
C PHE A 267 11.42 -27.89 -14.44
N ASP A 268 11.36 -27.19 -15.57
CA ASP A 268 11.87 -25.82 -15.72
C ASP A 268 10.70 -24.90 -16.14
N SER A 269 10.05 -24.31 -15.14
CA SER A 269 8.95 -23.37 -15.34
C SER A 269 8.99 -22.27 -14.28
N PRO A 270 8.82 -21.01 -14.64
CA PRO A 270 8.72 -19.90 -13.69
C PRO A 270 7.48 -20.04 -12.77
N TYR A 271 6.48 -20.82 -13.18
CA TYR A 271 5.22 -21.00 -12.45
C TYR A 271 5.24 -22.15 -11.43
N LEU A 272 6.34 -22.85 -11.23
CA LEU A 272 6.41 -24.00 -10.29
C LEU A 272 5.94 -23.63 -8.88
N ARG A 273 6.27 -22.46 -8.38
CA ARG A 273 5.86 -22.00 -7.05
C ARG A 273 4.34 -21.81 -7.00
N ALA A 274 3.78 -21.09 -7.94
CA ALA A 274 2.33 -20.89 -8.04
C ALA A 274 1.60 -22.24 -8.18
N PHE A 275 2.14 -23.17 -8.93
CA PHE A 275 1.63 -24.55 -9.09
C PHE A 275 1.61 -25.28 -7.74
N VAL A 276 2.71 -25.28 -6.99
CA VAL A 276 2.80 -25.95 -5.69
C VAL A 276 1.79 -25.31 -4.72
N VAL A 277 1.79 -23.98 -4.60
CA VAL A 277 0.88 -23.23 -3.72
C VAL A 277 -0.58 -23.51 -4.06
N ALA A 278 -0.94 -23.53 -5.34
CA ALA A 278 -2.31 -23.85 -5.77
C ALA A 278 -2.72 -25.29 -5.41
N ARG A 279 -1.77 -26.23 -5.47
CA ARG A 279 -2.02 -27.66 -5.21
C ARG A 279 -2.19 -27.97 -3.74
N ILE A 280 -1.46 -27.29 -2.86
CA ILE A 280 -1.55 -27.44 -1.40
C ILE A 280 -2.65 -26.59 -0.75
N ASN A 281 -3.32 -25.74 -1.51
CA ASN A 281 -4.32 -24.80 -1.01
C ASN A 281 -5.64 -25.53 -0.62
N PRO A 282 -5.96 -25.65 0.69
CA PRO A 282 -7.14 -26.38 1.15
C PRO A 282 -8.45 -25.62 0.92
N ILE A 283 -8.37 -24.33 0.58
CA ILE A 283 -9.52 -23.46 0.39
C ILE A 283 -9.85 -23.18 -1.08
N ARG A 284 -9.10 -23.79 -2.01
CA ARG A 284 -9.23 -23.54 -3.46
C ARG A 284 -10.68 -23.67 -3.95
N PHE A 285 -11.42 -24.65 -3.46
CA PHE A 285 -12.79 -24.94 -3.88
C PHE A 285 -13.86 -24.52 -2.86
N LYS A 286 -13.46 -24.01 -1.69
CA LYS A 286 -14.39 -23.58 -0.66
C LYS A 286 -14.91 -22.18 -0.95
N ARG A 287 -16.17 -22.04 -1.35
CA ARG A 287 -16.83 -20.73 -1.53
C ARG A 287 -17.69 -20.46 -0.30
N GLY A 288 -17.52 -19.27 0.32
CA GLY A 288 -18.39 -18.78 1.41
C GLY A 288 -18.19 -19.43 2.78
N ALA A 289 -17.21 -20.31 2.95
CA ALA A 289 -16.88 -20.86 4.26
C ALA A 289 -16.07 -19.86 5.09
N LYS A 290 -16.35 -19.81 6.41
CA LYS A 290 -15.48 -19.12 7.36
C LYS A 290 -14.15 -19.88 7.40
N VAL A 291 -13.06 -19.21 7.08
CA VAL A 291 -11.73 -19.82 6.97
C VAL A 291 -10.81 -19.05 7.89
N GLU A 292 -10.18 -19.75 8.82
CA GLU A 292 -9.26 -19.17 9.80
C GLU A 292 -7.83 -19.19 9.26
N PHE A 293 -7.07 -18.14 9.59
CA PHE A 293 -5.69 -17.95 9.12
C PHE A 293 -4.80 -19.12 9.56
N ASP A 294 -4.75 -19.36 10.87
CA ASP A 294 -3.81 -20.31 11.48
C ASP A 294 -4.02 -21.74 10.98
N GLU A 295 -5.29 -22.18 10.96
CA GLU A 295 -5.65 -23.51 10.46
C GLU A 295 -5.27 -23.68 8.97
N THR A 296 -5.46 -22.63 8.17
CA THR A 296 -5.19 -22.70 6.74
C THR A 296 -3.69 -22.79 6.47
N ILE A 297 -2.90 -21.91 7.10
CA ILE A 297 -1.44 -21.87 6.90
C ILE A 297 -0.81 -23.18 7.43
N GLU A 298 -1.22 -23.68 8.57
CA GLU A 298 -0.74 -24.96 9.12
C GLU A 298 -1.01 -26.14 8.18
N LYS A 299 -2.24 -26.24 7.64
CA LYS A 299 -2.60 -27.27 6.66
C LYS A 299 -1.76 -27.15 5.38
N MET A 300 -1.52 -25.94 4.91
CA MET A 300 -0.68 -25.70 3.74
C MET A 300 0.77 -26.08 3.99
N THR A 301 1.34 -25.69 5.13
CA THR A 301 2.73 -26.04 5.53
C THR A 301 2.91 -27.55 5.62
N SER A 302 1.96 -28.24 6.29
CA SER A 302 1.95 -29.68 6.40
C SER A 302 1.82 -30.39 5.05
N ALA A 303 1.00 -29.84 4.14
CA ALA A 303 0.86 -30.37 2.79
C ALA A 303 2.10 -30.13 1.92
N ALA A 304 2.76 -28.96 2.06
CA ALA A 304 4.00 -28.64 1.39
C ALA A 304 5.16 -29.56 1.82
N ARG A 305 5.30 -29.81 3.11
CA ARG A 305 6.31 -30.75 3.66
C ARG A 305 6.11 -32.19 3.16
N ARG A 306 4.87 -32.59 2.90
CA ARG A 306 4.52 -33.92 2.37
C ARG A 306 4.34 -33.93 0.85
N PHE A 307 4.78 -32.87 0.17
CA PHE A 307 4.62 -32.77 -1.27
C PHE A 307 5.45 -33.81 -2.00
N ASN A 308 4.75 -34.67 -2.76
CA ASN A 308 5.41 -35.73 -3.54
C ASN A 308 5.60 -35.25 -5.00
N ALA A 309 6.84 -34.88 -5.33
CA ALA A 309 7.22 -34.44 -6.67
C ALA A 309 7.07 -35.56 -7.71
N ASP A 310 7.23 -36.85 -7.33
CA ASP A 310 7.18 -37.99 -8.27
C ASP A 310 5.80 -38.21 -8.88
N ARG A 311 4.76 -37.74 -8.23
CA ARG A 311 3.38 -37.82 -8.71
C ARG A 311 2.97 -36.68 -9.63
N VAL A 312 3.89 -35.73 -9.91
CA VAL A 312 3.60 -34.58 -10.79
C VAL A 312 3.94 -34.93 -12.21
N ARG A 313 3.03 -34.64 -13.14
CA ARG A 313 3.19 -34.82 -14.58
C ARG A 313 3.37 -33.46 -15.26
N GLU A 314 4.05 -33.46 -16.41
CA GLU A 314 4.36 -32.25 -17.18
C GLU A 314 3.11 -31.47 -17.62
N ASP A 315 2.06 -32.19 -18.06
CA ASP A 315 0.79 -31.58 -18.47
C ASP A 315 0.09 -30.79 -17.35
N GLN A 316 0.34 -31.16 -16.09
CA GLN A 316 -0.25 -30.48 -14.94
C GLN A 316 0.45 -29.14 -14.64
N VAL A 317 1.75 -29.07 -14.86
CA VAL A 317 2.54 -27.83 -14.67
C VAL A 317 2.24 -26.86 -15.83
N ALA A 318 2.16 -27.35 -17.06
CA ALA A 318 1.85 -26.54 -18.24
C ALA A 318 0.47 -25.86 -18.14
N ARG A 319 -0.52 -26.53 -17.54
CA ARG A 319 -1.87 -25.97 -17.33
C ARG A 319 -1.94 -24.94 -16.18
N ALA A 320 -0.94 -24.87 -15.34
CA ALA A 320 -0.89 -23.92 -14.23
C ALA A 320 -0.32 -22.53 -14.62
N GLY A 321 0.19 -22.39 -15.85
CA GLY A 321 0.69 -21.13 -16.39
C GLY A 321 -0.45 -20.19 -16.77
N GLY A 322 -0.89 -19.35 -15.84
CA GLY A 322 -1.55 -18.09 -16.15
C GLY A 322 -0.51 -17.00 -16.38
N PRO A 323 -0.83 -15.86 -17.03
CA PRO A 323 0.10 -14.74 -17.09
C PRO A 323 0.49 -14.33 -15.67
N PRO A 324 1.76 -13.98 -15.43
CA PRO A 324 2.15 -13.40 -14.14
C PRO A 324 1.34 -12.11 -13.98
N ASP A 325 0.76 -11.91 -12.79
CA ASP A 325 0.26 -10.60 -12.40
C ASP A 325 1.47 -9.66 -12.38
N GLU A 326 1.53 -8.75 -13.39
CA GLU A 326 2.49 -7.67 -13.50
C GLU A 326 2.26 -6.60 -12.44
#